data_fe018ad8ad6c7bb0c596826a58eac46e
#
_entry.id   fe018ad8ad6c7bb0c596826a58eac46e
#
_cell.length_a   1.000
_cell.length_b   1.000
_cell.length_c   1.000
_cell.angle_alpha   90.00
_cell.angle_beta   90.00
_cell.angle_gamma   90.00
#
_symmetry.space_group_name_H-M   'P 1'
#
loop_
_entity.id
_entity.type
_entity.pdbx_description
1 polymer ?
#
loop_
_entity_poly.entity_id
_entity_poly.type
_entity_poly.pdbx_seq_one_letter_code
_entity_poly.pdbx_strand_id
1 'polypeptide(L)'
;MDSFIQISNFPKIAPYAQLFRQGLLVTVLLSAFTVAIGFVIALLLALMRLSNVRPFRFLGLDKDGHQKEEGVLAAISRFNPLSFLATAYVEILRSTPVIVQIFIIYYGVFSVIKLPSFQMFGFIKFDRFFPGVVALGMNSGAYLCEII
;
A
#
# COMPACT_ATOMS: atom_id res chain seq x y z
N MET A 1 -45.59 3.76 2.11
CA MET A 1 -44.14 3.87 2.38
C MET A 1 -43.59 2.65 3.16
N ASP A 2 -44.39 1.59 3.30
CA ASP A 2 -44.17 0.49 4.25
C ASP A 2 -43.66 -0.83 3.64
N SER A 3 -43.13 -0.79 2.43
CA SER A 3 -42.75 -2.03 1.70
C SER A 3 -41.25 -2.31 1.60
N PHE A 4 -40.38 -1.49 2.20
CA PHE A 4 -38.95 -1.70 2.07
C PHE A 4 -38.32 -2.66 3.11
N ILE A 5 -38.98 -2.83 4.27
CA ILE A 5 -38.51 -3.75 5.31
C ILE A 5 -39.64 -4.69 5.72
N GLN A 6 -39.96 -5.63 4.84
CA GLN A 6 -40.86 -6.74 5.25
C GLN A 6 -39.98 -7.90 5.77
N ILE A 7 -40.10 -8.19 7.05
CA ILE A 7 -39.48 -9.36 7.72
C ILE A 7 -39.80 -10.67 6.98
N SER A 8 -40.95 -10.72 6.27
CA SER A 8 -41.33 -11.83 5.40
C SER A 8 -40.41 -12.09 4.20
N ASN A 9 -39.52 -11.16 3.84
CA ASN A 9 -38.55 -11.34 2.75
C ASN A 9 -37.23 -11.97 3.21
N PHE A 10 -36.99 -12.13 4.52
CA PHE A 10 -35.79 -12.78 5.05
C PHE A 10 -35.61 -14.23 4.57
N PRO A 11 -36.63 -15.06 4.43
CA PRO A 11 -36.46 -16.42 3.90
C PRO A 11 -35.93 -16.44 2.47
N LYS A 12 -36.15 -15.39 1.67
CA LYS A 12 -35.64 -15.29 0.30
C LYS A 12 -34.10 -15.05 0.25
N ILE A 13 -33.51 -14.60 1.36
CA ILE A 13 -32.07 -14.35 1.49
C ILE A 13 -31.32 -15.63 1.94
N ALA A 14 -32.04 -16.58 2.54
CA ALA A 14 -31.44 -17.81 3.04
C ALA A 14 -30.60 -18.59 2.00
N PRO A 15 -31.00 -18.70 0.72
CA PRO A 15 -30.19 -19.37 -0.31
C PRO A 15 -28.82 -18.67 -0.55
N TYR A 16 -28.73 -17.38 -0.25
CA TYR A 16 -27.52 -16.57 -0.45
C TYR A 16 -26.62 -16.52 0.80
N ALA A 17 -27.01 -17.12 1.91
CA ALA A 17 -26.26 -17.11 3.17
C ALA A 17 -24.83 -17.68 2.99
N GLN A 18 -24.65 -18.67 2.12
CA GLN A 18 -23.35 -19.23 1.81
C GLN A 18 -22.44 -18.23 1.10
N LEU A 19 -22.98 -17.47 0.15
CA LEU A 19 -22.23 -16.41 -0.55
C LEU A 19 -21.84 -15.28 0.40
N PHE A 20 -22.74 -14.89 1.30
CA PHE A 20 -22.44 -13.91 2.35
C PHE A 20 -21.30 -14.36 3.25
N ARG A 21 -21.33 -15.60 3.73
CA ARG A 21 -20.27 -16.16 4.56
C ARG A 21 -18.93 -16.22 3.83
N GLN A 22 -18.94 -16.64 2.57
CA GLN A 22 -17.72 -16.66 1.75
C GLN A 22 -17.18 -15.24 1.54
N GLY A 23 -18.03 -14.27 1.20
CA GLY A 23 -17.64 -12.88 1.04
C GLY A 23 -17.05 -12.27 2.32
N LEU A 24 -17.67 -12.56 3.48
CA LEU A 24 -17.18 -12.13 4.78
C LEU A 24 -15.78 -12.70 5.05
N LEU A 25 -15.58 -13.98 4.84
CA LEU A 25 -14.26 -14.62 5.02
C LEU A 25 -13.20 -14.04 4.10
N VAL A 26 -13.53 -13.81 2.83
CA VAL A 26 -12.61 -13.15 1.89
C VAL A 26 -12.22 -11.76 2.39
N THR A 27 -13.19 -10.97 2.85
CA THR A 27 -12.95 -9.61 3.34
C THR A 27 -12.05 -9.62 4.58
N VAL A 28 -12.32 -10.50 5.54
CA VAL A 28 -11.51 -10.63 6.76
C VAL A 28 -10.08 -11.05 6.44
N LEU A 29 -9.92 -12.07 5.59
CA LEU A 29 -8.59 -12.53 5.17
C LEU A 29 -7.85 -11.44 4.39
N LEU A 30 -8.52 -10.79 3.44
CA LEU A 30 -7.94 -9.70 2.67
C LEU A 30 -7.46 -8.56 3.59
N SER A 31 -8.27 -8.16 4.55
CA SER A 31 -7.93 -7.13 5.53
C SER A 31 -6.74 -7.53 6.40
N ALA A 32 -6.71 -8.78 6.91
CA ALA A 32 -5.62 -9.26 7.74
C ALA A 32 -4.28 -9.25 6.98
N PHE A 33 -4.26 -9.79 5.76
CA PHE A 33 -3.05 -9.78 4.93
C PHE A 33 -2.63 -8.36 4.53
N THR A 34 -3.60 -7.51 4.19
CA THR A 34 -3.36 -6.10 3.84
C THR A 34 -2.71 -5.35 4.99
N VAL A 35 -3.22 -5.49 6.20
CA VAL A 35 -2.67 -4.83 7.39
C VAL A 35 -1.28 -5.35 7.70
N ALA A 36 -1.06 -6.66 7.65
CA ALA A 36 0.25 -7.26 7.91
C ALA A 36 1.32 -6.76 6.93
N ILE A 37 1.02 -6.80 5.62
CA ILE A 37 1.93 -6.33 4.58
C ILE A 37 2.11 -4.81 4.67
N GLY A 38 1.02 -4.07 4.86
CA GLY A 38 1.04 -2.61 5.02
C GLY A 38 1.90 -2.18 6.21
N PHE A 39 1.83 -2.89 7.33
CA PHE A 39 2.67 -2.62 8.50
C PHE A 39 4.17 -2.81 8.20
N VAL A 40 4.53 -3.90 7.51
CA VAL A 40 5.93 -4.13 7.11
C VAL A 40 6.42 -3.01 6.18
N ILE A 41 5.62 -2.65 5.17
CA ILE A 41 5.95 -1.55 4.25
C ILE A 41 6.09 -0.23 5.02
N ALA A 42 5.16 0.08 5.92
CA ALA A 42 5.18 1.30 6.74
C ALA A 42 6.45 1.40 7.59
N LEU A 43 6.84 0.30 8.23
CA LEU A 43 8.05 0.24 9.04
C LEU A 43 9.31 0.50 8.19
N LEU A 44 9.40 -0.14 7.02
CA LEU A 44 10.52 0.09 6.10
C LEU A 44 10.58 1.55 5.62
N LEU A 45 9.44 2.13 5.25
CA LEU A 45 9.35 3.52 4.81
C LEU A 45 9.70 4.49 5.95
N ALA A 46 9.25 4.23 7.17
CA ALA A 46 9.60 5.02 8.34
C ALA A 46 11.11 4.97 8.61
N LEU A 47 11.72 3.79 8.55
CA LEU A 47 13.17 3.65 8.68
C LEU A 47 13.93 4.38 7.56
N MET A 48 13.44 4.35 6.32
CA MET A 48 14.01 5.11 5.22
C MET A 48 13.90 6.63 5.44
N ARG A 49 12.81 7.12 6.00
CA ARG A 49 12.65 8.55 6.36
C ARG A 49 13.60 8.98 7.47
N LEU A 50 13.82 8.13 8.48
CA LEU A 50 14.72 8.39 9.59
C LEU A 50 16.19 8.18 9.22
N SER A 51 16.47 7.54 8.10
CA SER A 51 17.83 7.27 7.62
C SER A 51 18.58 8.59 7.37
N ASN A 52 19.82 8.65 7.85
CA ASN A 52 20.71 9.81 7.64
C ASN A 52 21.74 9.57 6.53
N VAL A 53 21.37 8.75 5.53
CA VAL A 53 22.24 8.43 4.39
C VAL A 53 22.34 9.63 3.46
N ARG A 54 23.49 10.30 3.49
CA ARG A 54 23.80 11.48 2.66
C ARG A 54 25.01 11.17 1.78
N PRO A 55 24.83 10.48 0.65
CA PRO A 55 25.95 10.03 -0.20
C PRO A 55 26.74 11.20 -0.79
N PHE A 56 26.12 12.36 -0.93
CA PHE A 56 26.75 13.56 -1.53
C PHE A 56 27.29 14.56 -0.50
N ARG A 57 27.45 14.16 0.77
CA ARG A 57 27.93 15.02 1.84
C ARG A 57 29.31 15.67 1.52
N PHE A 58 30.16 14.94 0.79
CA PHE A 58 31.49 15.43 0.40
C PHE A 58 31.46 16.63 -0.56
N LEU A 59 30.37 16.82 -1.33
CA LEU A 59 30.25 17.93 -2.29
C LEU A 59 29.99 19.27 -1.61
N GLY A 60 29.51 19.27 -0.38
CA GLY A 60 29.20 20.48 0.39
C GLY A 60 30.31 20.89 1.36
N LEU A 61 31.49 20.23 1.34
CA LEU A 61 32.62 20.59 2.19
C LEU A 61 33.43 21.70 1.53
N ASP A 62 33.84 22.70 2.33
CA ASP A 62 34.80 23.70 1.93
C ASP A 62 36.23 23.15 2.07
N LYS A 63 37.23 23.92 1.57
CA LYS A 63 38.67 23.58 1.62
C LYS A 63 39.14 23.24 3.05
N ASP A 64 38.50 23.84 4.04
CA ASP A 64 38.79 23.63 5.47
C ASP A 64 37.94 22.54 6.12
N GLY A 65 37.19 21.74 5.34
CA GLY A 65 36.38 20.63 5.83
C GLY A 65 35.06 21.05 6.50
N HIS A 66 34.70 22.33 6.50
CA HIS A 66 33.44 22.84 7.03
C HIS A 66 32.33 22.74 5.97
N GLN A 67 31.08 22.50 6.41
CA GLN A 67 29.92 22.48 5.50
C GLN A 67 29.59 23.93 5.06
N LYS A 68 29.48 24.12 3.75
CA LYS A 68 28.97 25.39 3.19
C LYS A 68 27.53 25.60 3.66
N GLU A 69 27.24 26.80 4.15
CA GLU A 69 25.92 27.15 4.65
C GLU A 69 24.93 27.44 3.53
N GLU A 70 25.41 27.96 2.38
CA GLU A 70 24.56 28.36 1.26
C GLU A 70 25.10 27.88 -0.10
N GLY A 71 24.18 27.70 -1.07
CA GLY A 71 24.45 27.32 -2.44
C GLY A 71 23.89 25.98 -2.86
N VAL A 72 23.86 25.74 -4.18
CA VAL A 72 23.33 24.51 -4.79
C VAL A 72 24.09 23.26 -4.31
N LEU A 73 25.41 23.37 -4.14
CA LEU A 73 26.26 22.27 -3.64
C LEU A 73 25.93 21.92 -2.18
N ALA A 74 25.60 22.89 -1.35
CA ALA A 74 25.14 22.66 0.03
C ALA A 74 23.79 21.98 0.06
N ALA A 75 22.87 22.33 -0.84
CA ALA A 75 21.57 21.66 -0.97
C ALA A 75 21.74 20.19 -1.41
N ILE A 76 22.60 19.92 -2.39
CA ILE A 76 22.90 18.56 -2.87
C ILE A 76 23.56 17.72 -1.77
N SER A 77 24.48 18.30 -0.99
CA SER A 77 25.16 17.59 0.11
C SER A 77 24.22 17.17 1.24
N ARG A 78 23.13 17.91 1.43
CA ARG A 78 22.07 17.62 2.41
C ARG A 78 21.01 16.65 1.90
N PHE A 79 21.01 16.37 0.58
CA PHE A 79 19.99 15.51 -0.03
C PHE A 79 20.11 14.08 0.47
N ASN A 80 18.99 13.55 0.99
CA ASN A 80 18.86 12.17 1.40
C ASN A 80 17.94 11.42 0.41
N PRO A 81 18.50 10.60 -0.48
CA PRO A 81 17.71 9.92 -1.50
C PRO A 81 16.72 8.90 -0.92
N LEU A 82 17.06 8.25 0.20
CA LEU A 82 16.18 7.29 0.85
C LEU A 82 14.94 7.97 1.44
N SER A 83 15.15 9.08 2.16
CA SER A 83 14.04 9.86 2.71
C SER A 83 13.18 10.47 1.59
N PHE A 84 13.80 10.93 0.51
CA PHE A 84 13.07 11.47 -0.65
C PHE A 84 12.19 10.40 -1.30
N LEU A 85 12.72 9.19 -1.54
CA LEU A 85 11.96 8.09 -2.13
C LEU A 85 10.80 7.67 -1.24
N ALA A 86 11.02 7.56 0.07
CA ALA A 86 9.95 7.22 1.01
C ALA A 86 8.85 8.29 1.05
N THR A 87 9.23 9.57 1.04
CA THR A 87 8.27 10.68 1.01
C THR A 87 7.49 10.70 -0.30
N ALA A 88 8.16 10.58 -1.45
CA ALA A 88 7.52 10.54 -2.76
C ALA A 88 6.54 9.35 -2.87
N TYR A 89 6.91 8.17 -2.38
CA TYR A 89 6.02 7.01 -2.34
C TYR A 89 4.73 7.33 -1.55
N VAL A 90 4.88 7.88 -0.35
CA VAL A 90 3.73 8.17 0.52
C VAL A 90 2.84 9.25 -0.12
N GLU A 91 3.42 10.32 -0.64
CA GLU A 91 2.66 11.41 -1.28
C GLU A 91 1.91 10.95 -2.52
N ILE A 92 2.55 10.16 -3.41
CA ILE A 92 1.90 9.62 -4.62
C ILE A 92 0.72 8.72 -4.26
N LEU A 93 0.92 7.78 -3.34
CA LEU A 93 -0.14 6.83 -2.99
C LEU A 93 -1.30 7.49 -2.22
N ARG A 94 -1.03 8.53 -1.44
CA ARG A 94 -2.09 9.25 -0.72
C ARG A 94 -2.82 10.27 -1.58
N SER A 95 -2.17 10.83 -2.59
CA SER A 95 -2.80 11.77 -3.52
C SER A 95 -3.66 11.08 -4.59
N THR A 96 -3.51 9.77 -4.79
CA THR A 96 -4.26 9.01 -5.78
C THR A 96 -5.39 8.20 -5.13
N PRO A 97 -6.61 8.16 -5.74
CA PRO A 97 -7.68 7.31 -5.24
C PRO A 97 -7.29 5.82 -5.22
N VAL A 98 -7.59 5.13 -4.12
CA VAL A 98 -7.23 3.70 -3.96
C VAL A 98 -7.80 2.82 -5.09
N ILE A 99 -8.97 3.16 -5.63
CA ILE A 99 -9.58 2.41 -6.72
C ILE A 99 -8.70 2.44 -7.98
N VAL A 100 -8.08 3.58 -8.28
CA VAL A 100 -7.16 3.75 -9.41
C VAL A 100 -5.90 2.90 -9.20
N GLN A 101 -5.37 2.87 -7.99
CA GLN A 101 -4.21 2.03 -7.63
C GLN A 101 -4.52 0.55 -7.83
N ILE A 102 -5.70 0.09 -7.40
CA ILE A 102 -6.15 -1.29 -7.62
C ILE A 102 -6.20 -1.60 -9.13
N PHE A 103 -6.77 -0.72 -9.94
CA PHE A 103 -6.83 -0.92 -11.38
C PHE A 103 -5.45 -0.98 -12.04
N ILE A 104 -4.54 -0.08 -11.68
CA ILE A 104 -3.17 -0.06 -12.21
C ILE A 104 -2.44 -1.35 -11.84
N ILE A 105 -2.55 -1.79 -10.60
CA ILE A 105 -1.86 -3.00 -10.13
C ILE A 105 -2.49 -4.24 -10.77
N TYR A 106 -3.81 -4.35 -10.76
CA TYR A 106 -4.51 -5.52 -11.26
C TYR A 106 -4.38 -5.68 -12.77
N TYR A 107 -4.65 -4.64 -13.54
CA TYR A 107 -4.67 -4.67 -15.00
C TYR A 107 -3.35 -4.24 -15.65
N GLY A 108 -2.54 -3.43 -14.98
CA GLY A 108 -1.22 -3.03 -15.45
C GLY A 108 -0.17 -4.08 -15.12
N VAL A 109 0.14 -4.23 -13.82
CA VAL A 109 1.24 -5.07 -13.37
C VAL A 109 0.94 -6.56 -13.54
N PHE A 110 -0.20 -7.04 -13.02
CA PHE A 110 -0.54 -8.46 -13.02
C PHE A 110 -1.19 -8.97 -14.33
N SER A 111 -1.45 -8.11 -15.30
CA SER A 111 -1.74 -8.56 -16.66
C SER A 111 -0.48 -9.08 -17.37
N VAL A 112 0.67 -8.51 -17.06
CA VAL A 112 1.97 -8.91 -17.61
C VAL A 112 2.58 -10.07 -16.82
N ILE A 113 2.49 -9.99 -15.49
CA ILE A 113 2.98 -11.04 -14.59
C ILE A 113 1.87 -12.07 -14.40
N LYS A 114 1.95 -13.18 -15.13
CA LYS A 114 0.98 -14.28 -15.00
C LYS A 114 1.16 -14.98 -13.66
N LEU A 115 0.19 -14.83 -12.78
CA LEU A 115 0.16 -15.55 -11.51
C LEU A 115 -0.38 -16.97 -11.70
N PRO A 116 0.10 -17.95 -10.90
CA PRO A 116 -0.45 -19.28 -10.90
C PRO A 116 -1.91 -19.27 -10.44
N SER A 117 -2.80 -19.88 -11.22
CA SER A 117 -4.22 -19.97 -10.90
C SER A 117 -4.48 -21.23 -10.09
N PHE A 118 -4.53 -21.09 -8.76
CA PHE A 118 -4.98 -22.16 -7.86
C PHE A 118 -6.01 -21.62 -6.86
N GLN A 119 -6.81 -22.53 -6.30
CA GLN A 119 -7.81 -22.18 -5.32
C GLN A 119 -7.23 -22.26 -3.90
N MET A 120 -7.26 -21.15 -3.19
CA MET A 120 -7.01 -21.08 -1.75
C MET A 120 -8.33 -21.30 -1.00
N PHE A 121 -8.32 -22.13 0.05
CA PHE A 121 -9.50 -22.42 0.87
C PHE A 121 -10.75 -22.91 0.09
N GLY A 122 -10.57 -23.48 -1.12
CA GLY A 122 -11.62 -24.05 -1.93
C GLY A 122 -12.55 -23.06 -2.67
N PHE A 123 -12.48 -21.75 -2.38
CA PHE A 123 -13.34 -20.73 -2.99
C PHE A 123 -12.63 -19.43 -3.39
N ILE A 124 -11.41 -19.19 -2.90
CA ILE A 124 -10.64 -17.99 -3.21
C ILE A 124 -9.63 -18.32 -4.30
N LYS A 125 -9.69 -17.61 -5.42
CA LYS A 125 -8.69 -17.72 -6.49
C LYS A 125 -7.48 -16.84 -6.17
N PHE A 126 -6.30 -17.43 -6.10
CA PHE A 126 -5.05 -16.75 -5.75
C PHE A 126 -4.71 -15.61 -6.73
N ASP A 127 -4.91 -15.85 -8.02
CA ASP A 127 -4.67 -14.88 -9.10
C ASP A 127 -5.50 -13.59 -8.98
N ARG A 128 -6.62 -13.65 -8.25
CA ARG A 128 -7.46 -12.48 -7.97
C ARG A 128 -7.23 -11.88 -6.60
N PHE A 129 -6.94 -12.72 -5.63
CA PHE A 129 -6.76 -12.30 -4.23
C PHE A 129 -5.44 -11.57 -4.04
N PHE A 130 -4.35 -12.11 -4.57
CA PHE A 130 -2.99 -11.59 -4.38
C PHE A 130 -2.80 -10.15 -4.91
N PRO A 131 -3.24 -9.79 -6.13
CA PRO A 131 -3.18 -8.40 -6.60
C PRO A 131 -3.93 -7.42 -5.71
N GLY A 132 -5.08 -7.85 -5.17
CA GLY A 132 -5.85 -7.06 -4.21
C GLY A 132 -5.08 -6.79 -2.92
N VAL A 133 -4.45 -7.83 -2.36
CA VAL A 133 -3.61 -7.71 -1.15
C VAL A 133 -2.44 -6.77 -1.41
N VAL A 134 -1.76 -6.88 -2.55
CA VAL A 134 -0.63 -6.01 -2.91
C VAL A 134 -1.09 -4.55 -3.03
N ALA A 135 -2.15 -4.29 -3.80
CA ALA A 135 -2.65 -2.94 -4.01
C ALA A 135 -3.06 -2.26 -2.70
N LEU A 136 -3.86 -2.96 -1.91
CA LEU A 136 -4.34 -2.43 -0.62
C LEU A 136 -3.21 -2.36 0.41
N GLY A 137 -2.27 -3.31 0.40
CA GLY A 137 -1.10 -3.31 1.28
C GLY A 137 -0.18 -2.13 1.02
N MET A 138 0.08 -1.81 -0.25
CA MET A 138 0.86 -0.63 -0.63
C MET A 138 0.19 0.67 -0.16
N ASN A 139 -1.12 0.80 -0.37
CA ASN A 139 -1.88 1.95 0.10
C ASN A 139 -1.89 2.05 1.63
N SER A 140 -2.18 0.95 2.33
CA SER A 140 -2.18 0.88 3.80
C SER A 140 -0.81 1.24 4.37
N GLY A 141 0.29 0.77 3.75
CA GLY A 141 1.66 1.09 4.14
C GLY A 141 1.97 2.58 4.08
N ALA A 142 1.46 3.29 3.06
CA ALA A 142 1.63 4.73 2.93
C ALA A 142 0.94 5.50 4.08
N TYR A 143 -0.28 5.10 4.45
CA TYR A 143 -1.01 5.73 5.56
C TYR A 143 -0.39 5.39 6.92
N LEU A 144 -0.02 4.13 7.15
CA LEU A 144 0.59 3.71 8.40
C LEU A 144 1.97 4.35 8.64
N CYS A 145 2.76 4.57 7.59
CA CYS A 145 4.06 5.23 7.70
C CYS A 145 4.00 6.65 8.29
N GLU A 146 2.86 7.32 8.21
CA GLU A 146 2.69 8.64 8.80
C GLU A 146 2.30 8.62 10.29
N ILE A 147 1.79 7.48 10.74
CA ILE A 147 1.36 7.30 12.13
C ILE A 147 2.54 6.83 13.01
N ILE A 148 3.51 6.15 12.41
CA ILE A 148 4.72 5.62 13.07
C ILE A 148 5.78 6.70 13.21
#